data_03c75bf9e6376352daa56943401e2f9e
#
_entry.id   03c75bf9e6376352daa56943401e2f9e
#
_cell.length_a   1.000
_cell.length_b   1.000
_cell.length_c   1.000
_cell.angle_alpha   90.00
_cell.angle_beta   90.00
_cell.angle_gamma   90.00
#
_symmetry.space_group_name_H-M   'P 1'
#
loop_
_entity.id
_entity.type
_entity.pdbx_description
1 polymer ?
#
loop_
_entity_poly.entity_id
_entity_poly.type
_entity_poly.pdbx_seq_one_letter_code
_entity_poly.pdbx_strand_id
1 'polypeptide(L)'
;PALKTIEESYLSAQGQALTLEKRIYENLLHQLKSQLGEVQRLAKAIGYLDVLANWVSLTRLQNRSHHDKNWCRPLFNTTDDSASLHIQGGRHIVVEAGQQRQAHHQTSSLDPFVANDCVMGTATQLERLMLITGPNMGGKSTYMRQTALIVLLACCGAYVPAQSVTLGRIERIFTRIGSADDLASGKSTFMVEMIETANIMNQANANSLVLMDEVGRGTSTQDGLAIAHACVNYLAEKIGCLTLFATHYFELTELAERHPKMFNQHLVTQEINGQLLLLHKIAAGATHRSFGLHVAKMAGLPQALLAQAQHYLDNQSEQKSLPNNPLPYPPKDEKQMGLDLQSAAADYQTLKTDEYKLSQQLKALNPDELTPKQALEFIYSLKELLKKA
;
A
#
# COMPACT_ATOMS: atom_id res chain seq x y z
N PRO A 1 -0.42 71.29 -32.66
CA PRO A 1 1.02 70.91 -32.58
C PRO A 1 1.46 70.49 -31.19
N ALA A 2 1.24 71.32 -30.15
CA ALA A 2 1.75 71.06 -28.81
C ALA A 2 1.22 69.74 -28.16
N LEU A 3 -0.04 69.36 -28.37
CA LEU A 3 -0.65 68.16 -27.86
C LEU A 3 0.01 66.93 -28.46
N LYS A 4 0.33 66.91 -29.73
CA LYS A 4 0.96 65.84 -30.44
C LYS A 4 2.40 65.61 -29.98
N THR A 5 3.12 66.65 -29.64
CA THR A 5 4.48 66.60 -29.08
C THR A 5 4.48 66.03 -27.66
N ILE A 6 3.46 66.33 -26.84
CA ILE A 6 3.30 65.76 -25.50
C ILE A 6 2.94 64.30 -25.59
N GLU A 7 2.06 63.90 -26.50
CA GLU A 7 1.67 62.50 -26.72
C GLU A 7 2.88 61.67 -27.20
N GLU A 8 3.65 62.15 -28.16
CA GLU A 8 4.89 61.50 -28.63
C GLU A 8 5.93 61.37 -27.51
N SER A 9 6.08 62.41 -26.69
CA SER A 9 6.97 62.39 -25.54
C SER A 9 6.53 61.36 -24.48
N TYR A 10 5.22 61.28 -24.21
CA TYR A 10 4.65 60.28 -23.24
C TYR A 10 4.83 58.86 -23.73
N LEU A 11 4.49 58.57 -25.01
CA LEU A 11 4.67 57.22 -25.58
C LEU A 11 6.14 56.83 -25.66
N SER A 12 7.04 57.75 -25.98
CA SER A 12 8.48 57.52 -25.96
C SER A 12 8.99 57.20 -24.53
N ALA A 13 8.53 57.95 -23.52
CA ALA A 13 8.89 57.75 -22.13
C ALA A 13 8.39 56.37 -21.61
N GLN A 14 7.19 55.97 -21.98
CA GLN A 14 6.63 54.67 -21.64
C GLN A 14 7.44 53.51 -22.27
N GLY A 15 7.82 53.65 -23.55
CA GLY A 15 8.68 52.67 -24.22
C GLY A 15 10.07 52.56 -23.59
N GLN A 16 10.67 53.70 -23.22
CA GLN A 16 11.96 53.73 -22.52
C GLN A 16 11.87 53.11 -21.13
N ALA A 17 10.80 53.37 -20.36
CA ALA A 17 10.56 52.79 -19.06
C ALA A 17 10.47 51.25 -19.13
N LEU A 18 9.71 50.73 -20.10
CA LEU A 18 9.55 49.27 -20.30
C LEU A 18 10.88 48.61 -20.71
N THR A 19 11.67 49.28 -21.54
CA THR A 19 13.00 48.78 -21.94
C THR A 19 13.98 48.77 -20.75
N LEU A 20 13.92 49.83 -19.94
CA LEU A 20 14.76 49.89 -18.72
C LEU A 20 14.37 48.82 -17.68
N GLU A 21 13.08 48.64 -17.46
CA GLU A 21 12.55 47.60 -16.60
C GLU A 21 13.01 46.21 -17.04
N LYS A 22 12.88 45.88 -18.32
CA LYS A 22 13.35 44.63 -18.88
C LYS A 22 14.85 44.42 -18.65
N ARG A 23 15.65 45.49 -18.90
CA ARG A 23 17.11 45.42 -18.69
C ARG A 23 17.47 45.21 -17.23
N ILE A 24 16.80 45.88 -16.28
CA ILE A 24 16.99 45.67 -14.84
C ILE A 24 16.64 44.26 -14.45
N TYR A 25 15.51 43.76 -14.95
CA TYR A 25 15.08 42.37 -14.67
C TYR A 25 16.07 41.33 -15.22
N GLU A 26 16.55 41.50 -16.44
CA GLU A 26 17.56 40.63 -17.05
C GLU A 26 18.88 40.65 -16.26
N ASN A 27 19.32 41.82 -15.81
CA ASN A 27 20.50 41.95 -14.96
C ASN A 27 20.34 41.27 -13.61
N LEU A 28 19.14 41.38 -12.99
CA LEU A 28 18.81 40.70 -11.75
C LEU A 28 18.85 39.15 -11.92
N LEU A 29 18.24 38.67 -13.02
CA LEU A 29 18.28 37.24 -13.35
C LEU A 29 19.72 36.75 -13.56
N HIS A 30 20.55 37.55 -14.25
CA HIS A 30 21.97 37.18 -14.44
C HIS A 30 22.75 37.13 -13.12
N GLN A 31 22.51 38.05 -12.21
CA GLN A 31 23.11 38.03 -10.88
C GLN A 31 22.64 36.80 -10.04
N LEU A 32 21.34 36.49 -10.07
CA LEU A 32 20.79 35.34 -9.40
C LEU A 32 21.34 34.02 -9.97
N LYS A 33 21.48 33.91 -11.30
CA LYS A 33 22.06 32.73 -11.93
C LYS A 33 23.46 32.41 -11.43
N SER A 34 24.29 33.42 -11.19
CA SER A 34 25.65 33.21 -10.67
C SER A 34 25.69 32.59 -9.28
N GLN A 35 24.66 32.82 -8.46
CA GLN A 35 24.54 32.32 -7.07
C GLN A 35 23.62 31.09 -6.96
N LEU A 36 22.99 30.68 -8.05
CA LEU A 36 21.97 29.62 -8.05
C LEU A 36 22.48 28.31 -7.43
N GLY A 37 23.72 27.92 -7.70
CA GLY A 37 24.32 26.72 -7.14
C GLY A 37 24.49 26.77 -5.60
N GLU A 38 24.78 27.93 -5.04
CA GLU A 38 24.89 28.12 -3.60
C GLU A 38 23.52 28.12 -2.92
N VAL A 39 22.56 28.81 -3.51
CA VAL A 39 21.17 28.84 -3.04
C VAL A 39 20.57 27.43 -3.05
N GLN A 40 20.81 26.63 -4.10
CA GLN A 40 20.36 25.26 -4.16
C GLN A 40 21.00 24.37 -3.09
N ARG A 41 22.30 24.53 -2.83
CA ARG A 41 22.97 23.80 -1.74
C ARG A 41 22.41 24.17 -0.37
N LEU A 42 22.20 25.48 -0.13
CA LEU A 42 21.59 25.97 1.09
C LEU A 42 20.15 25.43 1.28
N ALA A 43 19.33 25.48 0.23
CA ALA A 43 17.98 24.94 0.26
C ALA A 43 17.94 23.43 0.60
N LYS A 44 18.86 22.64 0.02
CA LYS A 44 19.01 21.22 0.37
C LYS A 44 19.41 21.04 1.84
N ALA A 45 20.37 21.82 2.35
CA ALA A 45 20.82 21.73 3.73
C ALA A 45 19.70 22.08 4.72
N ILE A 46 18.94 23.16 4.43
CA ILE A 46 17.77 23.56 5.24
C ILE A 46 16.70 22.45 5.21
N GLY A 47 16.38 21.89 4.03
CA GLY A 47 15.42 20.81 3.92
C GLY A 47 15.84 19.56 4.71
N TYR A 48 17.13 19.24 4.73
CA TYR A 48 17.65 18.14 5.54
C TYR A 48 17.48 18.41 7.05
N LEU A 49 17.82 19.61 7.49
CA LEU A 49 17.67 20.02 8.90
C LEU A 49 16.19 20.03 9.32
N ASP A 50 15.30 20.49 8.46
CA ASP A 50 13.86 20.52 8.73
C ASP A 50 13.31 19.11 8.96
N VAL A 51 13.63 18.15 8.07
CA VAL A 51 13.23 16.75 8.24
C VAL A 51 13.77 16.15 9.54
N LEU A 52 15.07 16.35 9.84
CA LEU A 52 15.67 15.85 11.08
C LEU A 52 15.03 16.48 12.33
N ALA A 53 14.75 17.77 12.32
CA ALA A 53 14.09 18.48 13.41
C ALA A 53 12.67 17.96 13.65
N ASN A 54 11.92 17.70 12.56
CA ASN A 54 10.60 17.12 12.63
C ASN A 54 10.63 15.70 13.22
N TRP A 55 11.56 14.84 12.80
CA TRP A 55 11.70 13.49 13.36
C TRP A 55 12.07 13.49 14.84
N VAL A 56 12.99 14.35 15.25
CA VAL A 56 13.34 14.52 16.66
C VAL A 56 12.13 14.99 17.48
N SER A 57 11.39 15.96 16.96
CA SER A 57 10.19 16.49 17.62
C SER A 57 9.11 15.43 17.77
N LEU A 58 8.83 14.67 16.71
CA LEU A 58 7.88 13.56 16.71
C LEU A 58 8.29 12.48 17.73
N THR A 59 9.55 12.05 17.70
CA THR A 59 10.06 11.01 18.59
C THR A 59 10.01 11.45 20.05
N ARG A 60 10.36 12.71 20.33
CA ARG A 60 10.31 13.27 21.70
C ARG A 60 8.88 13.38 22.22
N LEU A 61 7.92 13.78 21.39
CA LEU A 61 6.50 13.84 21.76
C LEU A 61 5.97 12.47 22.12
N GLN A 62 6.26 11.45 21.32
CA GLN A 62 5.81 10.08 21.55
C GLN A 62 6.47 9.46 22.80
N ASN A 63 7.77 9.68 23.01
CA ASN A 63 8.49 9.11 24.15
C ASN A 63 8.17 9.80 25.49
N ARG A 64 7.69 11.03 25.49
CA ARG A 64 7.22 11.74 26.71
C ARG A 64 5.86 11.26 27.19
N SER A 65 5.01 10.82 26.29
CA SER A 65 3.62 10.46 26.60
C SER A 65 3.48 9.11 27.29
N HIS A 66 4.43 8.18 27.10
CA HIS A 66 4.35 6.83 27.65
C HIS A 66 5.76 6.26 27.89
N HIS A 67 6.17 6.10 29.14
CA HIS A 67 7.47 5.52 29.51
C HIS A 67 7.71 4.10 28.96
N ASP A 68 6.64 3.31 28.75
CA ASP A 68 6.71 1.92 28.27
C ASP A 68 6.55 1.78 26.74
N LYS A 69 6.33 2.86 26.01
CA LYS A 69 6.01 2.86 24.58
C LYS A 69 6.97 3.69 23.73
N ASN A 70 8.25 3.65 24.08
CA ASN A 70 9.27 4.40 23.36
C ASN A 70 9.37 3.91 21.89
N TRP A 71 9.61 4.87 20.98
CA TRP A 71 10.04 4.57 19.63
C TRP A 71 11.51 4.17 19.66
N CYS A 72 11.89 3.19 18.85
CA CYS A 72 13.26 2.71 18.76
C CYS A 72 13.95 3.18 17.48
N ARG A 73 15.28 3.18 17.51
CA ARG A 73 16.11 3.32 16.31
C ARG A 73 16.19 1.96 15.61
N PRO A 74 15.75 1.85 14.34
CA PRO A 74 15.86 0.60 13.60
C PRO A 74 17.33 0.25 13.30
N LEU A 75 17.63 -1.03 13.31
CA LEU A 75 18.91 -1.58 12.88
C LEU A 75 18.75 -2.23 11.51
N PHE A 76 19.78 -2.13 10.68
CA PHE A 76 19.82 -2.79 9.38
C PHE A 76 20.89 -3.88 9.40
N ASN A 77 20.50 -5.10 9.02
CA ASN A 77 21.45 -6.18 8.82
C ASN A 77 22.17 -5.98 7.48
N THR A 78 23.44 -5.68 7.53
CA THR A 78 24.29 -5.45 6.35
C THR A 78 25.12 -6.67 5.99
N THR A 79 25.07 -7.75 6.78
CA THR A 79 25.86 -8.96 6.57
C THR A 79 25.21 -9.93 5.60
N ASP A 80 23.89 -9.84 5.41
CA ASP A 80 23.12 -10.67 4.50
C ASP A 80 22.31 -9.77 3.55
N ASP A 81 22.43 -10.02 2.24
CA ASP A 81 21.75 -9.26 1.19
C ASP A 81 20.26 -9.68 1.04
N SER A 82 19.77 -10.56 1.91
CA SER A 82 18.40 -11.04 1.88
C SER A 82 17.43 -10.15 2.66
N ALA A 83 16.18 -10.06 2.18
CA ALA A 83 15.13 -9.38 2.92
C ALA A 83 14.76 -10.18 4.17
N SER A 84 14.70 -9.50 5.32
CA SER A 84 14.25 -10.05 6.59
C SER A 84 13.55 -9.00 7.43
N LEU A 85 12.65 -9.44 8.31
CA LEU A 85 11.92 -8.61 9.26
C LEU A 85 12.06 -9.19 10.65
N HIS A 86 12.45 -8.37 11.62
CA HIS A 86 12.38 -8.67 13.04
C HIS A 86 11.88 -7.43 13.77
N ILE A 87 10.57 -7.37 13.96
CA ILE A 87 9.87 -6.29 14.66
C ILE A 87 9.34 -6.84 15.97
N GLN A 88 9.72 -6.25 17.10
CA GLN A 88 9.18 -6.56 18.41
C GLN A 88 8.33 -5.41 18.92
N GLY A 89 7.14 -5.71 19.42
CA GLY A 89 6.24 -4.73 20.00
C GLY A 89 5.86 -3.61 19.02
N GLY A 90 5.66 -3.94 17.74
CA GLY A 90 5.28 -2.98 16.70
C GLY A 90 3.89 -2.39 16.96
N ARG A 91 3.70 -1.09 16.65
CA ARG A 91 2.44 -0.34 16.81
C ARG A 91 2.11 0.43 15.56
N HIS A 92 0.80 0.69 15.35
CA HIS A 92 0.33 1.44 14.19
C HIS A 92 0.29 2.93 14.49
N ILE A 93 1.22 3.70 13.91
CA ILE A 93 1.40 5.13 14.17
C ILE A 93 0.12 5.96 14.06
N VAL A 94 -0.70 5.72 13.03
CA VAL A 94 -1.92 6.51 12.78
C VAL A 94 -3.05 6.13 13.75
N VAL A 95 -3.23 4.82 14.02
CA VAL A 95 -4.27 4.34 14.94
C VAL A 95 -3.96 4.77 16.36
N GLU A 96 -2.70 4.61 16.81
CA GLU A 96 -2.26 5.04 18.13
C GLU A 96 -2.43 6.56 18.34
N ALA A 97 -2.06 7.36 17.33
CA ALA A 97 -2.28 8.81 17.37
C ALA A 97 -3.77 9.20 17.39
N GLY A 98 -4.62 8.45 16.68
CA GLY A 98 -6.07 8.63 16.69
C GLY A 98 -6.67 8.35 18.07
N GLN A 99 -6.28 7.26 18.71
CA GLN A 99 -6.70 6.90 20.07
C GLN A 99 -6.27 7.96 21.10
N GLN A 100 -5.05 8.47 21.00
CA GLN A 100 -4.54 9.52 21.88
C GLN A 100 -5.37 10.81 21.78
N ARG A 101 -5.74 11.24 20.55
CA ARG A 101 -6.59 12.41 20.34
C ARG A 101 -7.98 12.23 20.95
N GLN A 102 -8.57 11.04 20.81
CA GLN A 102 -9.89 10.74 21.40
C GLN A 102 -9.83 10.70 22.93
N ALA A 103 -8.77 10.16 23.52
CA ALA A 103 -8.57 10.15 24.97
C ALA A 103 -8.48 11.57 25.58
N HIS A 104 -7.94 12.55 24.84
CA HIS A 104 -7.92 13.95 25.29
C HIS A 104 -9.31 14.63 25.27
N HIS A 105 -10.27 14.10 24.52
CA HIS A 105 -11.61 14.67 24.40
C HIS A 105 -12.69 13.92 25.22
N GLN A 106 -12.39 12.72 25.71
CA GLN A 106 -13.31 11.89 26.48
C GLN A 106 -12.68 11.51 27.83
N THR A 107 -13.44 11.60 28.90
CA THR A 107 -13.05 11.21 30.27
C THR A 107 -12.96 9.69 30.46
N SER A 108 -13.23 8.89 29.43
CA SER A 108 -13.09 7.43 29.47
C SER A 108 -11.69 6.99 29.04
N SER A 109 -11.06 6.14 29.84
CA SER A 109 -9.80 5.47 29.48
C SER A 109 -10.04 4.58 28.27
N LEU A 110 -9.56 5.00 27.09
CA LEU A 110 -9.50 4.13 25.91
C LEU A 110 -8.45 3.05 26.15
N ASP A 111 -8.76 1.83 25.76
CA ASP A 111 -7.80 0.74 25.81
C ASP A 111 -6.55 1.08 24.99
N PRO A 112 -5.34 0.86 25.52
CA PRO A 112 -4.13 1.19 24.80
C PRO A 112 -3.97 0.32 23.57
N PHE A 113 -3.32 0.84 22.53
CA PHE A 113 -3.01 0.08 21.31
C PHE A 113 -2.23 -1.20 21.67
N VAL A 114 -2.70 -2.35 21.15
CA VAL A 114 -2.06 -3.65 21.38
C VAL A 114 -0.90 -3.82 20.40
N ALA A 115 0.31 -3.87 20.96
CA ALA A 115 1.54 -4.06 20.19
C ALA A 115 1.69 -5.51 19.72
N ASN A 116 2.21 -5.72 18.50
CA ASN A 116 2.40 -7.04 17.90
C ASN A 116 3.79 -7.19 17.29
N ASP A 117 4.31 -8.42 17.33
CA ASP A 117 5.58 -8.78 16.73
C ASP A 117 5.41 -9.21 15.27
N CYS A 118 6.47 -9.04 14.46
CA CYS A 118 6.53 -9.57 13.10
C CYS A 118 7.94 -10.08 12.82
N VAL A 119 8.11 -11.40 12.69
CA VAL A 119 9.40 -12.02 12.43
C VAL A 119 9.29 -12.89 11.18
N MET A 120 10.12 -12.63 10.17
CA MET A 120 10.09 -13.33 8.88
C MET A 120 11.46 -13.29 8.21
N GLY A 121 11.88 -14.37 7.56
CA GLY A 121 13.11 -14.43 6.78
C GLY A 121 14.39 -14.22 7.63
N THR A 122 14.34 -14.54 8.91
CA THR A 122 15.47 -14.44 9.85
C THR A 122 16.05 -15.81 10.15
N ALA A 123 17.19 -15.87 10.83
CA ALA A 123 17.78 -17.13 11.26
C ALA A 123 16.88 -17.92 12.23
N THR A 124 16.01 -17.24 12.99
CA THR A 124 15.04 -17.85 13.91
C THR A 124 13.69 -18.17 13.31
N GLN A 125 13.35 -17.52 12.19
CA GLN A 125 12.10 -17.70 11.45
C GLN A 125 12.43 -17.62 9.96
N LEU A 126 12.73 -18.76 9.34
CA LEU A 126 13.19 -18.83 7.94
C LEU A 126 12.06 -18.61 6.94
N GLU A 127 10.81 -18.83 7.36
CA GLU A 127 9.63 -18.66 6.53
C GLU A 127 9.47 -17.19 6.10
N ARG A 128 9.00 -17.01 4.89
CA ARG A 128 8.89 -15.71 4.24
C ARG A 128 7.47 -15.32 3.88
N LEU A 129 6.49 -16.23 3.98
CA LEU A 129 5.09 -15.97 3.72
C LEU A 129 4.24 -16.30 4.95
N MET A 130 3.60 -15.29 5.50
CA MET A 130 2.69 -15.36 6.63
C MET A 130 1.25 -15.35 6.13
N LEU A 131 0.50 -16.42 6.36
CA LEU A 131 -0.96 -16.47 6.15
C LEU A 131 -1.64 -15.98 7.42
N ILE A 132 -2.50 -14.95 7.30
CA ILE A 132 -3.16 -14.30 8.44
C ILE A 132 -4.66 -14.57 8.38
N THR A 133 -5.19 -15.27 9.39
CA THR A 133 -6.63 -15.57 9.52
C THR A 133 -7.25 -14.83 10.71
N GLY A 134 -8.57 -14.80 10.74
CA GLY A 134 -9.34 -14.16 11.82
C GLY A 134 -10.44 -13.22 11.31
N PRO A 135 -11.26 -12.66 12.20
CA PRO A 135 -12.38 -11.80 11.83
C PRO A 135 -11.91 -10.47 11.19
N ASN A 136 -12.74 -9.87 10.31
CA ASN A 136 -12.41 -8.62 9.63
C ASN A 136 -12.15 -7.47 10.59
N MET A 137 -12.95 -7.36 11.65
CA MET A 137 -12.79 -6.33 12.67
C MET A 137 -11.64 -6.60 13.65
N GLY A 138 -10.97 -7.77 13.56
CA GLY A 138 -9.88 -8.16 14.46
C GLY A 138 -8.61 -7.36 14.27
N GLY A 139 -8.42 -6.68 13.13
CA GLY A 139 -7.27 -5.82 12.86
C GLY A 139 -6.21 -6.42 11.92
N LYS A 140 -6.55 -7.42 11.07
CA LYS A 140 -5.61 -8.00 10.08
C LYS A 140 -4.95 -6.93 9.21
N SER A 141 -5.77 -6.11 8.55
CA SER A 141 -5.30 -5.02 7.68
C SER A 141 -4.51 -3.96 8.47
N THR A 142 -4.90 -3.69 9.73
CA THR A 142 -4.17 -2.78 10.62
C THR A 142 -2.78 -3.33 10.95
N TYR A 143 -2.66 -4.62 11.25
CA TYR A 143 -1.38 -5.27 11.51
C TYR A 143 -0.45 -5.25 10.28
N MET A 144 -0.98 -5.54 9.09
CA MET A 144 -0.20 -5.47 7.86
C MET A 144 0.27 -4.05 7.57
N ARG A 145 -0.62 -3.06 7.65
CA ARG A 145 -0.26 -1.63 7.46
C ARG A 145 0.76 -1.15 8.48
N GLN A 146 0.62 -1.55 9.75
CA GLN A 146 1.60 -1.29 10.80
C GLN A 146 3.00 -1.76 10.39
N THR A 147 3.12 -3.01 9.93
CA THR A 147 4.39 -3.59 9.50
C THR A 147 4.98 -2.81 8.33
N ALA A 148 4.20 -2.50 7.31
CA ALA A 148 4.65 -1.72 6.15
C ALA A 148 5.09 -0.30 6.54
N LEU A 149 4.34 0.38 7.42
CA LEU A 149 4.69 1.73 7.88
C LEU A 149 5.97 1.75 8.72
N ILE A 150 6.19 0.74 9.58
CA ILE A 150 7.44 0.59 10.34
C ILE A 150 8.63 0.44 9.38
N VAL A 151 8.51 -0.44 8.37
CA VAL A 151 9.56 -0.64 7.35
C VAL A 151 9.81 0.65 6.56
N LEU A 152 8.74 1.32 6.11
CA LEU A 152 8.85 2.57 5.36
C LEU A 152 9.57 3.66 6.16
N LEU A 153 9.16 3.88 7.41
CA LEU A 153 9.78 4.87 8.30
C LEU A 153 11.24 4.53 8.57
N ALA A 154 11.56 3.25 8.81
CA ALA A 154 12.93 2.79 9.00
C ALA A 154 13.80 3.10 7.78
N CYS A 155 13.32 2.77 6.57
CA CYS A 155 14.03 3.05 5.32
C CYS A 155 14.19 4.56 5.04
N CYS A 156 13.30 5.41 5.56
CA CYS A 156 13.45 6.86 5.54
C CYS A 156 14.44 7.38 6.60
N GLY A 157 15.01 6.53 7.45
CA GLY A 157 15.94 6.90 8.51
C GLY A 157 15.28 7.46 9.79
N ALA A 158 13.98 7.27 9.96
CA ALA A 158 13.24 7.70 11.12
C ALA A 158 13.31 6.68 12.27
N TYR A 159 13.04 7.12 13.48
CA TYR A 159 12.65 6.23 14.59
C TYR A 159 11.29 5.63 14.29
N VAL A 160 11.02 4.45 14.82
CA VAL A 160 9.83 3.66 14.52
C VAL A 160 9.06 3.27 15.77
N PRO A 161 7.71 3.16 15.69
CA PRO A 161 6.86 2.81 16.82
C PRO A 161 6.94 1.31 17.13
N ALA A 162 8.05 0.87 17.71
CA ALA A 162 8.31 -0.49 18.13
C ALA A 162 9.30 -0.52 19.30
N GLN A 163 9.38 -1.66 20.01
CA GLN A 163 10.38 -1.86 21.05
C GLN A 163 11.77 -2.09 20.44
N SER A 164 11.86 -2.92 19.42
CA SER A 164 13.07 -3.12 18.63
C SER A 164 12.72 -3.49 17.18
N VAL A 165 13.58 -3.08 16.25
CA VAL A 165 13.46 -3.39 14.83
C VAL A 165 14.82 -3.70 14.24
N THR A 166 14.92 -4.86 13.57
CA THR A 166 16.06 -5.22 12.73
C THR A 166 15.53 -5.62 11.35
N LEU A 167 16.03 -5.00 10.32
CA LEU A 167 15.61 -5.21 8.92
C LEU A 167 16.78 -5.72 8.09
N GLY A 168 16.50 -6.71 7.23
CA GLY A 168 17.36 -7.03 6.09
C GLY A 168 17.10 -6.06 4.94
N ARG A 169 17.64 -6.38 3.77
CA ARG A 169 17.50 -5.55 2.56
C ARG A 169 16.08 -5.63 2.00
N ILE A 170 15.30 -4.57 2.15
CA ILE A 170 13.99 -4.42 1.53
C ILE A 170 14.05 -3.29 0.52
N GLU A 171 13.81 -3.61 -0.76
CA GLU A 171 13.93 -2.66 -1.86
C GLU A 171 12.59 -2.05 -2.28
N ARG A 172 11.50 -2.80 -2.11
CA ARG A 172 10.17 -2.41 -2.56
C ARG A 172 9.11 -2.86 -1.57
N ILE A 173 8.07 -2.05 -1.44
CA ILE A 173 6.87 -2.41 -0.68
C ILE A 173 5.70 -2.38 -1.66
N PHE A 174 4.96 -3.48 -1.75
CA PHE A 174 3.73 -3.60 -2.52
C PHE A 174 2.56 -3.83 -1.58
N THR A 175 1.47 -3.14 -1.83
CA THR A 175 0.26 -3.29 -1.02
C THR A 175 -0.96 -3.50 -1.91
N ARG A 176 -1.77 -4.48 -1.55
CA ARG A 176 -3.12 -4.68 -2.03
C ARG A 176 -4.03 -4.83 -0.80
N ILE A 177 -4.41 -3.70 -0.20
CA ILE A 177 -5.17 -3.64 1.05
C ILE A 177 -6.38 -2.71 0.85
N GLY A 178 -7.57 -3.29 0.77
CA GLY A 178 -8.83 -2.60 0.52
C GLY A 178 -8.95 -2.15 -0.95
N SER A 179 -10.16 -2.19 -1.49
CA SER A 179 -10.48 -1.55 -2.77
C SER A 179 -11.17 -0.23 -2.47
N ALA A 180 -10.65 0.87 -2.99
CA ALA A 180 -11.50 2.04 -3.23
C ALA A 180 -12.33 1.70 -4.48
N ASP A 181 -13.64 1.89 -4.42
CA ASP A 181 -14.50 1.82 -5.59
C ASP A 181 -14.08 2.97 -6.53
N ASP A 182 -13.38 2.63 -7.59
CA ASP A 182 -13.07 3.59 -8.64
C ASP A 182 -14.26 3.68 -9.61
N LEU A 183 -15.34 4.27 -9.12
CA LEU A 183 -16.56 4.52 -9.88
C LEU A 183 -16.31 5.41 -11.11
N ALA A 184 -15.22 6.18 -11.11
CA ALA A 184 -14.89 7.12 -12.18
C ALA A 184 -14.32 6.41 -13.42
N SER A 185 -13.66 5.26 -13.27
CA SER A 185 -13.04 4.53 -14.40
C SER A 185 -13.97 3.49 -15.05
N GLY A 186 -15.16 3.23 -14.48
CA GLY A 186 -16.11 2.23 -14.98
C GLY A 186 -15.63 0.78 -14.86
N LYS A 187 -14.51 0.53 -14.18
CA LYS A 187 -13.97 -0.81 -13.97
C LYS A 187 -14.63 -1.46 -12.76
N SER A 188 -14.90 -2.77 -12.84
CA SER A 188 -15.37 -3.51 -11.67
C SER A 188 -14.29 -3.55 -10.59
N THR A 189 -14.69 -3.54 -9.31
CA THR A 189 -13.76 -3.68 -8.16
C THR A 189 -12.85 -4.89 -8.30
N PHE A 190 -13.36 -6.00 -8.85
CA PHE A 190 -12.59 -7.20 -9.11
C PHE A 190 -11.52 -7.00 -10.20
N MET A 191 -11.83 -6.27 -11.29
CA MET A 191 -10.84 -5.95 -12.33
C MET A 191 -9.70 -5.08 -11.77
N VAL A 192 -10.01 -4.07 -10.95
CA VAL A 192 -8.99 -3.23 -10.27
C VAL A 192 -8.11 -4.10 -9.38
N GLU A 193 -8.72 -5.01 -8.59
CA GLU A 193 -8.01 -5.97 -7.78
C GLU A 193 -7.05 -6.84 -8.60
N MET A 194 -7.49 -7.36 -9.73
CA MET A 194 -6.65 -8.20 -10.59
C MET A 194 -5.51 -7.41 -11.24
N ILE A 195 -5.72 -6.16 -11.63
CA ILE A 195 -4.67 -5.27 -12.16
C ILE A 195 -3.60 -5.01 -11.11
N GLU A 196 -3.98 -4.69 -9.87
CA GLU A 196 -3.04 -4.47 -8.76
C GLU A 196 -2.28 -5.76 -8.44
N THR A 197 -2.97 -6.89 -8.37
CA THR A 197 -2.37 -8.21 -8.16
C THR A 197 -1.38 -8.56 -9.27
N ALA A 198 -1.74 -8.35 -10.54
CA ALA A 198 -0.85 -8.57 -11.67
C ALA A 198 0.40 -7.69 -11.62
N ASN A 199 0.24 -6.42 -11.20
CA ASN A 199 1.37 -5.51 -11.02
C ASN A 199 2.36 -6.03 -9.96
N ILE A 200 1.85 -6.51 -8.82
CA ILE A 200 2.67 -7.13 -7.77
C ILE A 200 3.41 -8.36 -8.30
N MET A 201 2.69 -9.29 -8.93
CA MET A 201 3.27 -10.54 -9.44
C MET A 201 4.36 -10.33 -10.49
N ASN A 202 4.25 -9.25 -11.29
CA ASN A 202 5.21 -8.92 -12.35
C ASN A 202 6.42 -8.10 -11.86
N GLN A 203 6.29 -7.35 -10.75
CA GLN A 203 7.33 -6.40 -10.34
C GLN A 203 8.02 -6.76 -9.02
N ALA A 204 7.41 -7.61 -8.18
CA ALA A 204 8.02 -8.05 -6.94
C ALA A 204 9.23 -8.94 -7.22
N ASN A 205 10.25 -8.84 -6.34
CA ASN A 205 11.45 -9.65 -6.32
C ASN A 205 11.70 -10.21 -4.91
N ALA A 206 12.72 -11.02 -4.73
CA ALA A 206 13.03 -11.66 -3.45
C ALA A 206 13.26 -10.66 -2.29
N ASN A 207 13.64 -9.40 -2.61
CA ASN A 207 13.85 -8.32 -1.64
C ASN A 207 12.64 -7.38 -1.53
N SER A 208 11.46 -7.84 -1.89
CA SER A 208 10.21 -7.09 -1.73
C SER A 208 9.47 -7.49 -0.46
N LEU A 209 8.74 -6.54 0.11
CA LEU A 209 7.69 -6.77 1.11
C LEU A 209 6.33 -6.62 0.44
N VAL A 210 5.54 -7.69 0.43
CA VAL A 210 4.23 -7.75 -0.21
C VAL A 210 3.13 -7.90 0.85
N LEU A 211 2.11 -7.06 0.77
CA LEU A 211 0.93 -7.11 1.63
C LEU A 211 -0.31 -7.32 0.77
N MET A 212 -0.99 -8.44 0.97
CA MET A 212 -2.20 -8.78 0.23
C MET A 212 -3.35 -9.08 1.18
N ASP A 213 -4.47 -8.39 0.99
CA ASP A 213 -5.66 -8.50 1.86
C ASP A 213 -6.86 -8.97 1.05
N GLU A 214 -7.38 -10.14 1.40
CA GLU A 214 -8.63 -10.70 0.89
C GLU A 214 -8.70 -10.84 -0.64
N VAL A 215 -7.63 -11.35 -1.26
CA VAL A 215 -7.57 -11.57 -2.72
C VAL A 215 -8.61 -12.59 -3.17
N GLY A 216 -9.31 -12.27 -4.26
CA GLY A 216 -10.34 -13.13 -4.86
C GLY A 216 -11.75 -12.92 -4.30
N ARG A 217 -11.98 -11.88 -3.49
CA ARG A 217 -13.29 -11.64 -2.86
C ARG A 217 -14.35 -11.11 -3.85
N GLY A 218 -13.94 -10.50 -4.94
CA GLY A 218 -14.83 -9.87 -5.93
C GLY A 218 -15.45 -10.81 -6.96
N THR A 219 -15.25 -12.13 -6.83
CA THR A 219 -15.78 -13.15 -7.76
C THR A 219 -16.43 -14.32 -7.02
N SER A 220 -16.75 -15.44 -7.71
CA SER A 220 -17.26 -16.63 -7.07
C SER A 220 -16.28 -17.19 -6.05
N THR A 221 -16.77 -17.82 -4.96
CA THR A 221 -15.91 -18.36 -3.89
C THR A 221 -14.86 -19.34 -4.43
N GLN A 222 -15.23 -20.19 -5.42
CA GLN A 222 -14.34 -21.18 -6.00
C GLN A 222 -13.23 -20.53 -6.85
N ASP A 223 -13.58 -19.57 -7.72
CA ASP A 223 -12.60 -18.85 -8.54
C ASP A 223 -11.69 -18.00 -7.67
N GLY A 224 -12.26 -17.33 -6.66
CA GLY A 224 -11.50 -16.53 -5.71
C GLY A 224 -10.47 -17.35 -4.93
N LEU A 225 -10.87 -18.52 -4.43
CA LEU A 225 -9.97 -19.46 -3.76
C LEU A 225 -8.86 -19.94 -4.70
N ALA A 226 -9.21 -20.31 -5.94
CA ALA A 226 -8.23 -20.80 -6.93
C ALA A 226 -7.18 -19.72 -7.25
N ILE A 227 -7.62 -18.46 -7.45
CA ILE A 227 -6.72 -17.32 -7.67
C ILE A 227 -5.83 -17.06 -6.45
N ALA A 228 -6.41 -17.00 -5.26
CA ALA A 228 -5.67 -16.77 -4.02
C ALA A 228 -4.63 -17.87 -3.78
N HIS A 229 -4.99 -19.14 -3.99
CA HIS A 229 -4.09 -20.29 -3.90
C HIS A 229 -2.91 -20.16 -4.87
N ALA A 230 -3.18 -19.82 -6.14
CA ALA A 230 -2.14 -19.64 -7.14
C ALA A 230 -1.22 -18.46 -6.79
N CYS A 231 -1.77 -17.33 -6.29
CA CYS A 231 -1.00 -16.17 -5.83
C CYS A 231 -0.06 -16.52 -4.68
N VAL A 232 -0.56 -17.21 -3.65
CA VAL A 232 0.25 -17.62 -2.48
C VAL A 232 1.43 -18.50 -2.91
N ASN A 233 1.17 -19.52 -3.74
CA ASN A 233 2.24 -20.40 -4.23
C ASN A 233 3.25 -19.65 -5.10
N TYR A 234 2.79 -18.79 -5.99
CA TYR A 234 3.67 -18.01 -6.86
C TYR A 234 4.59 -17.06 -6.06
N LEU A 235 4.05 -16.38 -5.04
CA LEU A 235 4.83 -15.51 -4.15
C LEU A 235 5.88 -16.29 -3.37
N ALA A 236 5.53 -17.48 -2.85
CA ALA A 236 6.45 -18.27 -2.03
C ALA A 236 7.52 -19.02 -2.84
N GLU A 237 7.14 -19.61 -4.00
CA GLU A 237 8.03 -20.48 -4.77
C GLU A 237 8.83 -19.73 -5.82
N LYS A 238 8.17 -18.85 -6.59
CA LYS A 238 8.79 -18.17 -7.74
C LYS A 238 9.46 -16.87 -7.35
N ILE A 239 8.78 -16.02 -6.57
CA ILE A 239 9.30 -14.71 -6.17
C ILE A 239 10.17 -14.84 -4.92
N GLY A 240 9.71 -15.61 -3.91
CA GLY A 240 10.42 -15.80 -2.66
C GLY A 240 10.51 -14.54 -1.78
N CYS A 241 9.60 -13.58 -1.94
CA CYS A 241 9.58 -12.33 -1.19
C CYS A 241 8.98 -12.49 0.22
N LEU A 242 9.19 -11.48 1.07
CA LEU A 242 8.46 -11.39 2.32
C LEU A 242 7.00 -11.03 2.04
N THR A 243 6.06 -11.86 2.50
CA THR A 243 4.64 -11.68 2.21
C THR A 243 3.79 -11.81 3.46
N LEU A 244 2.92 -10.80 3.71
CA LEU A 244 1.80 -10.90 4.64
C LEU A 244 0.53 -11.04 3.82
N PHE A 245 -0.15 -12.18 3.95
CA PHE A 245 -1.32 -12.52 3.16
C PHE A 245 -2.52 -12.77 4.08
N ALA A 246 -3.42 -11.80 4.20
CA ALA A 246 -4.65 -11.97 4.97
C ALA A 246 -5.74 -12.60 4.09
N THR A 247 -6.43 -13.58 4.65
CA THR A 247 -7.43 -14.34 3.91
C THR A 247 -8.59 -14.79 4.79
N HIS A 248 -9.75 -15.01 4.15
CA HIS A 248 -10.90 -15.72 4.71
C HIS A 248 -11.00 -17.16 4.21
N TYR A 249 -10.17 -17.54 3.25
CA TYR A 249 -10.12 -18.91 2.75
C TYR A 249 -9.30 -19.75 3.70
N PHE A 250 -9.96 -20.52 4.57
CA PHE A 250 -9.30 -21.39 5.54
C PHE A 250 -8.52 -22.52 4.87
N GLU A 251 -8.94 -22.92 3.68
CA GLU A 251 -8.27 -23.93 2.86
C GLU A 251 -6.81 -23.57 2.56
N LEU A 252 -6.50 -22.27 2.48
CA LEU A 252 -5.12 -21.81 2.26
C LEU A 252 -4.21 -22.09 3.46
N THR A 253 -4.77 -22.24 4.66
CA THR A 253 -3.95 -22.51 5.85
C THR A 253 -3.26 -23.87 5.81
N GLU A 254 -3.83 -24.83 5.07
CA GLU A 254 -3.21 -26.14 4.83
C GLU A 254 -1.91 -26.03 4.01
N LEU A 255 -1.76 -24.98 3.20
CA LEU A 255 -0.51 -24.76 2.45
C LEU A 255 0.68 -24.54 3.38
N ALA A 256 0.49 -23.83 4.47
CA ALA A 256 1.55 -23.58 5.44
C ALA A 256 2.01 -24.87 6.16
N GLU A 257 1.16 -25.88 6.28
CA GLU A 257 1.53 -27.17 6.85
C GLU A 257 2.41 -28.01 5.90
N ARG A 258 2.28 -27.75 4.59
CA ARG A 258 2.93 -28.52 3.54
C ARG A 258 4.15 -27.81 2.91
N HIS A 259 4.26 -26.49 3.10
CA HIS A 259 5.26 -25.69 2.45
C HIS A 259 6.23 -25.02 3.43
N PRO A 260 7.55 -25.35 3.39
CA PRO A 260 8.52 -24.91 4.41
C PRO A 260 8.79 -23.42 4.46
N LYS A 261 8.30 -22.63 3.48
CA LYS A 261 8.48 -21.17 3.46
C LYS A 261 7.25 -20.41 3.95
N MET A 262 6.20 -21.13 4.36
CA MET A 262 4.92 -20.54 4.78
C MET A 262 4.64 -20.88 6.25
N PHE A 263 3.93 -20.00 6.93
CA PHE A 263 3.43 -20.24 8.28
C PHE A 263 2.12 -19.52 8.52
N ASN A 264 1.34 -20.04 9.44
CA ASN A 264 0.04 -19.50 9.81
C ASN A 264 0.16 -18.63 11.05
N GLN A 265 -0.55 -17.49 10.99
CA GLN A 265 -0.82 -16.63 12.13
C GLN A 265 -2.30 -16.30 12.18
N HIS A 266 -2.84 -16.05 13.37
CA HIS A 266 -4.23 -15.66 13.51
C HIS A 266 -4.39 -14.54 14.54
N LEU A 267 -5.47 -13.77 14.37
CA LEU A 267 -5.90 -12.80 15.38
C LEU A 267 -6.63 -13.51 16.52
N VAL A 268 -6.11 -13.31 17.72
CA VAL A 268 -6.67 -13.92 18.92
C VAL A 268 -8.03 -13.29 19.22
N THR A 269 -9.01 -14.17 19.36
CA THR A 269 -10.36 -13.83 19.77
C THR A 269 -10.76 -14.65 20.98
N GLN A 270 -11.48 -14.04 21.90
CA GLN A 270 -12.00 -14.71 23.09
C GLN A 270 -13.51 -14.54 23.17
N GLU A 271 -14.22 -15.59 23.50
CA GLU A 271 -15.65 -15.52 23.75
C GLU A 271 -15.90 -15.49 25.26
N ILE A 272 -16.52 -14.44 25.75
CA ILE A 272 -16.88 -14.26 27.15
C ILE A 272 -18.39 -13.97 27.23
N ASN A 273 -19.12 -14.84 27.93
CA ASN A 273 -20.58 -14.70 28.09
C ASN A 273 -21.35 -14.55 26.77
N GLY A 274 -20.93 -15.25 25.70
CA GLY A 274 -21.55 -15.18 24.38
C GLY A 274 -21.28 -13.87 23.61
N GLN A 275 -20.31 -13.07 24.11
CA GLN A 275 -19.79 -11.88 23.41
C GLN A 275 -18.38 -12.16 22.92
N LEU A 276 -18.11 -11.77 21.67
CA LEU A 276 -16.79 -11.89 21.06
C LEU A 276 -15.92 -10.69 21.49
N LEU A 277 -14.82 -10.98 22.18
CA LEU A 277 -13.79 -10.02 22.52
C LEU A 277 -12.63 -10.15 21.51
N LEU A 278 -12.33 -9.06 20.81
CA LEU A 278 -11.21 -8.95 19.89
C LEU A 278 -9.99 -8.47 20.66
N LEU A 279 -9.01 -9.34 20.85
CA LEU A 279 -7.81 -9.01 21.63
C LEU A 279 -6.78 -8.22 20.80
N HIS A 280 -6.97 -8.08 19.50
CA HIS A 280 -6.04 -7.43 18.56
C HIS A 280 -4.59 -7.94 18.64
N LYS A 281 -4.40 -9.15 19.17
CA LYS A 281 -3.12 -9.83 19.32
C LYS A 281 -2.98 -10.90 18.25
N ILE A 282 -1.80 -10.97 17.63
CA ILE A 282 -1.40 -12.02 16.70
C ILE A 282 -0.82 -13.20 17.48
N ALA A 283 -1.18 -14.43 17.09
CA ALA A 283 -0.63 -15.68 17.64
C ALA A 283 -0.36 -16.69 16.52
N ALA A 284 0.54 -17.63 16.80
CA ALA A 284 0.90 -18.70 15.87
C ALA A 284 -0.27 -19.66 15.62
N GLY A 285 -0.33 -20.22 14.41
CA GLY A 285 -1.35 -21.15 13.97
C GLY A 285 -2.51 -20.51 13.22
N ALA A 286 -3.45 -21.33 12.78
CA ALA A 286 -4.65 -20.90 12.05
C ALA A 286 -5.88 -20.92 12.96
N THR A 287 -6.87 -20.06 12.68
CA THR A 287 -8.21 -20.19 13.25
C THR A 287 -9.17 -20.66 12.18
N HIS A 288 -10.00 -21.65 12.49
CA HIS A 288 -11.02 -22.18 11.59
C HIS A 288 -12.42 -21.61 11.87
N ARG A 289 -12.54 -20.68 12.83
CA ARG A 289 -13.82 -20.09 13.21
C ARG A 289 -14.09 -18.84 12.39
N SER A 290 -15.21 -18.82 11.67
CA SER A 290 -15.79 -17.61 11.12
C SER A 290 -16.67 -16.95 12.20
N PHE A 291 -16.39 -15.69 12.53
CA PHE A 291 -17.14 -14.96 13.54
C PHE A 291 -18.23 -14.07 12.93
N GLY A 292 -18.65 -14.31 11.67
CA GLY A 292 -19.60 -13.49 10.94
C GLY A 292 -20.92 -13.30 11.68
N LEU A 293 -21.49 -14.35 12.25
CA LEU A 293 -22.74 -14.28 13.03
C LEU A 293 -22.58 -13.48 14.32
N HIS A 294 -21.44 -13.59 15.00
CA HIS A 294 -21.16 -12.78 16.18
C HIS A 294 -21.07 -11.28 15.84
N VAL A 295 -20.41 -10.95 14.75
CA VAL A 295 -20.35 -9.57 14.26
C VAL A 295 -21.74 -9.06 13.85
N ALA A 296 -22.53 -9.88 13.17
CA ALA A 296 -23.91 -9.55 12.80
C ALA A 296 -24.78 -9.29 14.05
N LYS A 297 -24.61 -10.10 15.12
CA LYS A 297 -25.26 -9.90 16.41
C LYS A 297 -24.85 -8.58 17.06
N MET A 298 -23.55 -8.26 17.05
CA MET A 298 -23.03 -6.98 17.57
C MET A 298 -23.55 -5.77 16.78
N ALA A 299 -23.77 -5.93 15.47
CA ALA A 299 -24.37 -4.91 14.61
C ALA A 299 -25.89 -4.73 14.81
N GLY A 300 -26.53 -5.56 15.66
CA GLY A 300 -27.94 -5.44 16.01
C GLY A 300 -28.90 -6.15 15.05
N LEU A 301 -28.45 -7.16 14.28
CA LEU A 301 -29.34 -7.97 13.44
C LEU A 301 -30.38 -8.68 14.33
N PRO A 302 -31.66 -8.80 13.85
CA PRO A 302 -32.73 -9.47 14.58
C PRO A 302 -32.38 -10.92 14.97
N GLN A 303 -32.71 -11.30 16.19
CA GLN A 303 -32.33 -12.63 16.71
C GLN A 303 -32.93 -13.79 15.92
N ALA A 304 -34.16 -13.62 15.36
CA ALA A 304 -34.78 -14.62 14.50
C ALA A 304 -33.98 -14.88 13.22
N LEU A 305 -33.40 -13.83 12.62
CA LEU A 305 -32.53 -13.95 11.44
C LEU A 305 -31.22 -14.66 11.79
N LEU A 306 -30.62 -14.31 12.93
CA LEU A 306 -29.38 -14.95 13.40
C LEU A 306 -29.59 -16.44 13.71
N ALA A 307 -30.75 -16.84 14.27
CA ALA A 307 -31.10 -18.24 14.50
C ALA A 307 -31.25 -19.04 13.19
N GLN A 308 -31.88 -18.43 12.16
CA GLN A 308 -31.97 -19.05 10.83
C GLN A 308 -30.59 -19.23 10.17
N ALA A 309 -29.74 -18.20 10.27
CA ALA A 309 -28.39 -18.26 9.73
C ALA A 309 -27.52 -19.31 10.44
N GLN A 310 -27.64 -19.43 11.77
CA GLN A 310 -26.94 -20.49 12.54
C GLN A 310 -27.41 -21.88 12.10
N HIS A 311 -28.72 -22.11 12.01
CA HIS A 311 -29.27 -23.37 11.57
C HIS A 311 -28.81 -23.75 10.15
N TYR A 312 -28.67 -22.77 9.24
CA TYR A 312 -28.13 -23.02 7.90
C TYR A 312 -26.66 -23.47 7.95
N LEU A 313 -25.82 -22.84 8.77
CA LEU A 313 -24.42 -23.22 8.93
C LEU A 313 -24.26 -24.60 9.54
N ASP A 314 -25.09 -24.94 10.54
CA ASP A 314 -25.05 -26.26 11.21
C ASP A 314 -25.40 -27.38 10.22
N ASN A 315 -26.41 -27.18 9.38
CA ASN A 315 -26.79 -28.13 8.33
C ASN A 315 -25.71 -28.29 7.23
N GLN A 316 -24.99 -27.23 6.88
CA GLN A 316 -23.87 -27.33 5.92
C GLN A 316 -22.67 -28.10 6.48
N SER A 317 -22.39 -27.98 7.78
CA SER A 317 -21.29 -28.71 8.41
C SER A 317 -21.58 -30.23 8.47
N GLU A 318 -22.82 -30.63 8.64
CA GLU A 318 -23.22 -32.05 8.60
C GLU A 318 -23.11 -32.66 7.18
N GLN A 319 -23.41 -31.87 6.12
CA GLN A 319 -23.28 -32.33 4.73
C GLN A 319 -21.82 -32.47 4.26
N LYS A 320 -20.87 -31.70 4.81
CA LYS A 320 -19.44 -31.83 4.49
C LYS A 320 -18.79 -33.08 5.10
N SER A 321 -19.44 -33.77 6.02
CA SER A 321 -18.95 -35.01 6.64
C SER A 321 -19.28 -36.29 5.84
N LEU A 322 -20.03 -36.20 4.72
CA LEU A 322 -20.25 -37.32 3.81
C LEU A 322 -19.13 -37.39 2.75
N PRO A 323 -18.58 -38.57 2.42
CA PRO A 323 -17.50 -38.69 1.45
C PRO A 323 -17.93 -38.13 0.10
N ASN A 324 -17.21 -37.17 -0.40
CA ASN A 324 -17.38 -36.59 -1.73
C ASN A 324 -17.18 -37.66 -2.80
N ASN A 325 -18.27 -38.16 -3.34
CA ASN A 325 -18.25 -38.77 -4.67
C ASN A 325 -18.11 -37.64 -5.69
N PRO A 326 -17.09 -37.62 -6.56
CA PRO A 326 -16.97 -36.58 -7.57
C PRO A 326 -18.17 -36.63 -8.51
N LEU A 327 -18.96 -35.57 -8.51
CA LEU A 327 -20.00 -35.38 -9.53
C LEU A 327 -19.33 -35.33 -10.91
N PRO A 328 -19.84 -36.03 -11.92
CA PRO A 328 -19.28 -35.93 -13.25
C PRO A 328 -19.42 -34.50 -13.78
N TYR A 329 -18.34 -33.97 -14.30
CA TYR A 329 -18.31 -32.69 -15.00
C TYR A 329 -19.40 -32.67 -16.10
N PRO A 330 -20.23 -31.63 -16.21
CA PRO A 330 -21.03 -31.42 -17.38
C PRO A 330 -20.14 -31.21 -18.60
N PRO A 331 -20.51 -31.66 -19.80
CA PRO A 331 -19.74 -31.53 -21.00
C PRO A 331 -19.51 -30.04 -21.31
N LYS A 332 -18.29 -29.73 -21.73
CA LYS A 332 -17.88 -28.40 -22.18
C LYS A 332 -18.76 -27.91 -23.32
N ASP A 333 -19.66 -26.98 -23.06
CA ASP A 333 -20.19 -26.11 -24.12
C ASP A 333 -19.23 -24.92 -24.29
N GLU A 334 -18.39 -25.03 -25.30
CA GLU A 334 -17.41 -24.00 -25.70
C GLU A 334 -18.05 -22.82 -26.45
N LYS A 335 -19.26 -22.42 -26.12
CA LYS A 335 -19.89 -21.25 -26.75
C LYS A 335 -20.72 -20.48 -25.75
N GLN A 336 -20.06 -19.74 -24.88
CA GLN A 336 -20.61 -18.46 -24.38
C GLN A 336 -19.62 -17.73 -23.46
N MET A 337 -19.45 -16.47 -23.78
CA MET A 337 -18.67 -15.40 -23.12
C MET A 337 -17.19 -15.28 -23.52
N GLY A 338 -16.95 -15.16 -24.82
CA GLY A 338 -15.85 -14.32 -25.30
C GLY A 338 -16.20 -12.84 -25.15
N LEU A 339 -16.34 -12.34 -23.93
CA LEU A 339 -16.33 -10.92 -23.62
C LEU A 339 -14.86 -10.48 -23.53
N ASP A 340 -14.41 -9.91 -24.64
CA ASP A 340 -13.37 -8.86 -24.80
C ASP A 340 -12.23 -8.75 -23.77
N LEU A 341 -11.74 -9.87 -23.22
CA LEU A 341 -10.49 -9.90 -22.46
C LEU A 341 -9.26 -9.63 -23.35
N GLN A 342 -9.38 -9.90 -24.66
CA GLN A 342 -8.32 -9.59 -25.61
C GLN A 342 -8.22 -8.08 -25.89
N SER A 343 -9.32 -7.33 -25.89
CA SER A 343 -9.29 -5.89 -26.05
C SER A 343 -8.73 -5.19 -24.81
N ALA A 344 -9.11 -5.60 -23.60
CA ALA A 344 -8.59 -5.03 -22.37
C ALA A 344 -7.09 -5.33 -22.15
N ALA A 345 -6.62 -6.51 -22.55
CA ALA A 345 -5.20 -6.84 -22.52
C ALA A 345 -4.40 -6.13 -23.62
N ALA A 346 -5.02 -5.91 -24.79
CA ALA A 346 -4.42 -5.13 -25.87
C ALA A 346 -4.32 -3.65 -25.50
N ASP A 347 -5.36 -3.08 -24.89
CA ASP A 347 -5.36 -1.69 -24.41
C ASP A 347 -4.30 -1.46 -23.30
N TYR A 348 -4.12 -2.43 -22.39
CA TYR A 348 -3.09 -2.33 -21.34
C TYR A 348 -1.68 -2.47 -21.91
N GLN A 349 -1.45 -3.32 -22.92
CA GLN A 349 -0.17 -3.40 -23.63
C GLN A 349 0.11 -2.14 -24.46
N THR A 350 -0.92 -1.55 -25.05
CA THR A 350 -0.81 -0.30 -25.81
C THR A 350 -0.46 0.87 -24.91
N LEU A 351 -1.12 0.99 -23.75
CA LEU A 351 -0.81 1.99 -22.71
C LEU A 351 0.64 1.88 -22.21
N LYS A 352 1.10 0.66 -21.91
CA LYS A 352 2.51 0.44 -21.50
C LYS A 352 3.51 0.78 -22.61
N THR A 353 3.14 0.49 -23.85
CA THR A 353 4.01 0.79 -25.02
C THR A 353 4.11 2.28 -25.24
N ASP A 354 3.05 3.03 -25.02
CA ASP A 354 3.01 4.47 -25.21
C ASP A 354 3.65 5.23 -24.03
N GLU A 355 3.48 4.78 -22.80
CA GLU A 355 4.26 5.28 -21.63
C GLU A 355 5.76 5.00 -21.79
N TYR A 356 6.13 3.84 -22.28
CA TYR A 356 7.54 3.49 -22.53
C TYR A 356 8.13 4.34 -23.65
N LYS A 357 7.40 4.58 -24.75
CA LYS A 357 7.80 5.47 -25.85
C LYS A 357 7.94 6.92 -25.37
N LEU A 358 7.00 7.39 -24.55
CA LEU A 358 7.03 8.74 -23.95
C LEU A 358 8.28 8.91 -23.07
N SER A 359 8.56 7.92 -22.22
CA SER A 359 9.75 7.90 -21.34
C SER A 359 11.06 7.87 -22.16
N GLN A 360 11.11 7.10 -23.23
CA GLN A 360 12.27 7.04 -24.13
C GLN A 360 12.51 8.35 -24.86
N GLN A 361 11.45 8.99 -25.37
CA GLN A 361 11.53 10.27 -26.07
C GLN A 361 11.97 11.40 -25.12
N LEU A 362 11.46 11.41 -23.88
CA LEU A 362 11.88 12.37 -22.85
C LEU A 362 13.35 12.18 -22.44
N LYS A 363 13.82 10.93 -22.33
CA LYS A 363 15.21 10.63 -21.96
C LYS A 363 16.21 10.97 -23.06
N ALA A 364 15.79 10.87 -24.32
CA ALA A 364 16.65 11.16 -25.48
C ALA A 364 16.73 12.66 -25.80
N LEU A 365 15.90 13.48 -25.14
CA LEU A 365 15.82 14.92 -25.41
C LEU A 365 16.89 15.68 -24.62
N ASN A 366 17.70 16.46 -25.33
CA ASN A 366 18.58 17.44 -24.71
C ASN A 366 17.91 18.83 -24.76
N PRO A 367 17.41 19.36 -23.63
CA PRO A 367 16.66 20.63 -23.62
C PRO A 367 17.50 21.85 -24.08
N ASP A 368 18.82 21.77 -23.92
CA ASP A 368 19.73 22.88 -24.21
C ASP A 368 20.03 23.04 -25.72
N GLU A 369 19.70 22.01 -26.51
CA GLU A 369 19.89 22.02 -27.97
C GLU A 369 18.61 22.40 -28.77
N LEU A 370 17.47 22.57 -28.05
CA LEU A 370 16.19 22.88 -28.71
C LEU A 370 15.97 24.40 -28.93
N THR A 371 15.58 24.75 -30.13
CA THR A 371 15.04 26.09 -30.37
C THR A 371 13.62 26.18 -29.70
N PRO A 372 13.16 27.41 -29.35
CA PRO A 372 11.82 27.61 -28.77
C PRO A 372 10.67 27.01 -29.59
N LYS A 373 10.81 27.02 -30.92
CA LYS A 373 9.83 26.44 -31.84
C LYS A 373 9.81 24.91 -31.76
N GLN A 374 10.98 24.30 -31.77
CA GLN A 374 11.11 22.82 -31.64
C GLN A 374 10.62 22.32 -30.27
N ALA A 375 10.88 23.07 -29.19
CA ALA A 375 10.37 22.74 -27.86
C ALA A 375 8.84 22.77 -27.82
N LEU A 376 8.23 23.76 -28.48
CA LEU A 376 6.77 23.85 -28.55
C LEU A 376 6.15 22.72 -29.39
N GLU A 377 6.74 22.39 -30.52
CA GLU A 377 6.32 21.28 -31.39
C GLU A 377 6.43 19.93 -30.65
N PHE A 378 7.49 19.78 -29.85
CA PHE A 378 7.68 18.58 -29.01
C PHE A 378 6.61 18.47 -27.91
N ILE A 379 6.27 19.57 -27.24
CA ILE A 379 5.20 19.59 -26.23
C ILE A 379 3.85 19.23 -26.88
N TYR A 380 3.57 19.70 -28.09
CA TYR A 380 2.33 19.33 -28.81
C TYR A 380 2.33 17.83 -29.16
N SER A 381 3.45 17.25 -29.58
CA SER A 381 3.55 15.83 -29.88
C SER A 381 3.33 14.96 -28.65
N LEU A 382 3.88 15.35 -27.49
CA LEU A 382 3.61 14.68 -26.21
C LEU A 382 2.14 14.76 -25.80
N LYS A 383 1.51 15.92 -26.02
CA LYS A 383 0.08 16.12 -25.73
C LYS A 383 -0.83 15.29 -26.62
N GLU A 384 -0.45 15.04 -27.87
CA GLU A 384 -1.19 14.14 -28.76
C GLU A 384 -1.04 12.67 -28.37
N LEU A 385 0.14 12.25 -27.90
CA LEU A 385 0.36 10.90 -27.36
C LEU A 385 -0.47 10.67 -26.09
N LEU A 386 -0.55 11.66 -25.20
CA LEU A 386 -1.37 11.60 -23.98
C LEU A 386 -2.89 11.64 -24.25
N LYS A 387 -3.35 12.10 -25.42
CA LYS A 387 -4.78 12.06 -25.79
C LYS A 387 -5.21 10.71 -26.38
N LYS A 388 -4.25 9.92 -26.85
CA LYS A 388 -4.47 8.58 -27.42
C LYS A 388 -4.28 7.47 -26.39
N ALA A 389 -3.64 7.78 -25.25
CA ALA A 389 -3.54 6.94 -24.08
C ALA A 389 -4.71 7.22 -23.11
#